data_5ecbef022f4c4c4920033921c60ac61e
#
_entry.id   5ecbef022f4c4c4920033921c60ac61e
#
_cell.length_a   1.000
_cell.length_b   1.000
_cell.length_c   1.000
_cell.angle_alpha   90.00
_cell.angle_beta   90.00
_cell.angle_gamma   90.00
#
_symmetry.space_group_name_H-M   'P 1'
#
loop_
_entity.id
_entity.type
_entity.pdbx_description
1 polymer ?
#
loop_
_entity_poly.entity_id
_entity_poly.type
_entity_poly.pdbx_seq_one_letter_code
_entity_poly.pdbx_strand_id
1 'polypeptide(L)'
;MHTWTTDYGAFPGCASEPYDLTPESKKLRRFIIQYFMDNQHGPNIHTIQQELGFSQEILWHSIDQLHIGVQVMVTPGTELSLMKMPPFSYVPTRHEGTLDDGRKYNLGCGGEAAAAHKLFPGKEMTVKSLCPCCWEPITHKWKDGQLLSVDAPDAVIHIGRKPNDWSKNFVYTCENINYFKDLEHVAIWEKQFPEKKGATMPIAKVYEWVKPQAEARYWDYDQPPDVVSSKSLVSTNLQGLKKAGFDVSAWEGLY
;
A
#
# COMPACT_ATOMS: atom_id res chain seq x y z
N MET A 1 13.99 0.47 25.32
CA MET A 1 13.66 1.65 24.52
C MET A 1 13.99 1.29 23.10
N HIS A 2 12.98 0.82 22.34
CA HIS A 2 13.17 0.57 20.89
C HIS A 2 13.26 1.94 20.24
N THR A 3 14.45 2.37 19.95
CA THR A 3 14.66 3.49 19.05
C THR A 3 14.47 2.97 17.63
N TRP A 4 13.33 3.22 17.06
CA TRP A 4 13.13 3.15 15.62
C TRP A 4 13.95 4.29 15.01
N THR A 5 15.27 4.11 15.04
CA THR A 5 16.20 5.01 14.35
C THR A 5 16.02 4.78 12.87
N THR A 6 15.03 5.42 12.35
CA THR A 6 14.86 5.49 10.94
C THR A 6 15.42 6.82 10.48
N ASP A 7 16.63 6.81 10.11
CA ASP A 7 17.04 7.56 8.96
C ASP A 7 16.05 7.20 7.83
N TYR A 8 15.38 8.17 7.20
CA TYR A 8 14.44 7.92 6.08
C TYR A 8 15.05 7.06 4.97
N GLY A 9 16.37 6.86 4.96
CA GLY A 9 17.11 5.95 4.11
C GLY A 9 17.27 4.52 4.62
N ALA A 10 17.10 4.28 5.91
CA ALA A 10 17.34 2.97 6.53
C ALA A 10 16.09 2.46 7.26
N PHE A 11 15.03 2.16 6.50
CA PHE A 11 14.04 1.21 7.00
C PHE A 11 14.78 -0.09 7.29
N PRO A 12 14.60 -0.71 8.48
CA PRO A 12 15.05 -2.08 8.65
C PRO A 12 14.47 -2.85 7.47
N GLY A 13 15.33 -3.43 6.67
CA GLY A 13 14.94 -4.13 5.45
C GLY A 13 13.84 -5.13 5.78
N CYS A 14 12.92 -5.34 4.87
CA CYS A 14 11.99 -6.46 5.00
C CYS A 14 12.78 -7.71 5.29
N ALA A 15 12.19 -8.61 6.06
CA ALA A 15 12.78 -9.90 6.30
C ALA A 15 13.23 -10.53 4.98
N SER A 16 14.49 -10.86 4.87
CA SER A 16 15.06 -11.51 3.68
C SER A 16 14.55 -12.93 3.53
N GLU A 17 14.20 -13.56 4.66
CA GLU A 17 13.67 -14.92 4.75
C GLU A 17 12.23 -14.90 5.29
N PRO A 18 11.40 -15.88 4.89
CA PRO A 18 10.07 -16.06 5.47
C PRO A 18 10.16 -16.28 6.99
N TYR A 19 9.22 -15.73 7.73
CA TYR A 19 9.06 -15.99 9.16
C TYR A 19 7.58 -16.04 9.53
N ASP A 20 7.26 -16.77 10.57
CA ASP A 20 5.90 -16.91 11.06
C ASP A 20 5.54 -15.75 11.98
N LEU A 21 4.35 -15.20 11.80
CA LEU A 21 3.79 -14.24 12.74
C LEU A 21 3.36 -14.95 14.02
N THR A 22 3.66 -14.34 15.16
CA THR A 22 3.10 -14.80 16.44
C THR A 22 1.56 -14.68 16.47
N PRO A 23 0.86 -15.44 17.32
CA PRO A 23 -0.58 -15.28 17.50
C PRO A 23 -0.98 -13.83 17.85
N GLU A 24 -0.16 -13.15 18.66
CA GLU A 24 -0.36 -11.76 19.05
C GLU A 24 -0.23 -10.82 17.86
N SER A 25 0.76 -11.02 17.00
CA SER A 25 0.94 -10.23 15.77
C SER A 25 -0.23 -10.42 14.80
N LYS A 26 -0.72 -11.65 14.64
CA LYS A 26 -1.93 -11.96 13.85
C LYS A 26 -3.15 -11.27 14.44
N LYS A 27 -3.32 -11.34 15.77
CA LYS A 27 -4.42 -10.68 16.50
C LYS A 27 -4.36 -9.16 16.33
N LEU A 28 -3.18 -8.56 16.46
CA LEU A 28 -2.96 -7.13 16.26
C LEU A 28 -3.33 -6.70 14.84
N ARG A 29 -2.83 -7.43 13.83
CA ARG A 29 -3.11 -7.15 12.42
C ARG A 29 -4.61 -7.14 12.13
N ARG A 30 -5.31 -8.19 12.57
CA ARG A 30 -6.77 -8.30 12.42
C ARG A 30 -7.49 -7.15 13.07
N PHE A 31 -7.13 -6.83 14.31
CA PHE A 31 -7.73 -5.74 15.06
C PHE A 31 -7.58 -4.39 14.35
N ILE A 32 -6.39 -4.05 13.87
CA ILE A 32 -6.16 -2.76 13.19
C ILE A 32 -6.99 -2.66 11.90
N ILE A 33 -7.01 -3.70 11.07
CA ILE A 33 -7.79 -3.69 9.82
C ILE A 33 -9.29 -3.56 10.12
N GLN A 34 -9.81 -4.38 11.04
CA GLN A 34 -11.22 -4.32 11.42
C GLN A 34 -11.59 -2.95 11.99
N TYR A 35 -10.73 -2.39 12.85
CA TYR A 35 -10.95 -1.07 13.42
C TYR A 35 -11.04 0.02 12.34
N PHE A 36 -10.18 -0.03 11.32
CA PHE A 36 -10.29 0.87 10.15
C PHE A 36 -11.63 0.72 9.43
N MET A 37 -12.03 -0.53 9.16
CA MET A 37 -13.28 -0.80 8.44
C MET A 37 -14.50 -0.27 9.18
N ASP A 38 -14.50 -0.32 10.50
CA ASP A 38 -15.61 0.08 11.35
C ASP A 38 -15.62 1.59 11.65
N ASN A 39 -14.43 2.19 11.84
CA ASN A 39 -14.30 3.55 12.36
C ASN A 39 -13.76 4.57 11.32
N GLN A 40 -13.36 4.13 10.12
CA GLN A 40 -12.82 4.99 9.05
C GLN A 40 -11.46 5.63 9.36
N HIS A 41 -10.86 5.28 10.49
CA HIS A 41 -9.51 5.68 10.90
C HIS A 41 -8.87 4.54 11.70
N GLY A 42 -7.54 4.56 11.83
CA GLY A 42 -6.83 3.55 12.60
C GLY A 42 -6.90 3.77 14.11
N PRO A 43 -6.76 2.70 14.91
CA PRO A 43 -6.66 2.80 16.35
C PRO A 43 -5.31 3.45 16.76
N ASN A 44 -5.30 4.22 17.82
CA ASN A 44 -4.05 4.65 18.46
C ASN A 44 -3.49 3.53 19.36
N ILE A 45 -2.25 3.69 19.81
CA ILE A 45 -1.55 2.68 20.62
C ILE A 45 -2.28 2.38 21.92
N HIS A 46 -2.84 3.39 22.57
CA HIS A 46 -3.59 3.20 23.82
C HIS A 46 -4.85 2.38 23.60
N THR A 47 -5.62 2.67 22.52
CA THR A 47 -6.78 1.87 22.13
C THR A 47 -6.39 0.41 21.87
N ILE A 48 -5.28 0.18 21.16
CA ILE A 48 -4.79 -1.19 20.90
C ILE A 48 -4.48 -1.92 22.20
N GLN A 49 -3.78 -1.27 23.14
CA GLN A 49 -3.43 -1.87 24.42
C GLN A 49 -4.66 -2.22 25.25
N GLN A 50 -5.63 -1.31 25.32
CA GLN A 50 -6.87 -1.53 26.07
C GLN A 50 -7.70 -2.69 25.49
N GLU A 51 -7.91 -2.69 24.19
CA GLU A 51 -8.79 -3.68 23.53
C GLU A 51 -8.17 -5.08 23.45
N LEU A 52 -6.86 -5.15 23.26
CA LEU A 52 -6.18 -6.44 23.13
C LEU A 52 -5.61 -6.98 24.45
N GLY A 53 -5.49 -6.13 25.49
CA GLY A 53 -4.88 -6.50 26.77
C GLY A 53 -3.38 -6.76 26.66
N PHE A 54 -2.70 -6.17 25.67
CA PHE A 54 -1.28 -6.40 25.43
C PHE A 54 -0.41 -5.60 26.40
N SER A 55 0.61 -6.26 26.97
CA SER A 55 1.71 -5.55 27.59
C SER A 55 2.46 -4.71 26.55
N GLN A 56 3.19 -3.71 27.02
CA GLN A 56 4.01 -2.89 26.12
C GLN A 56 5.01 -3.74 25.32
N GLU A 57 5.62 -4.75 25.93
CA GLU A 57 6.58 -5.63 25.29
C GLU A 57 5.93 -6.46 24.17
N ILE A 58 4.77 -7.06 24.42
CA ILE A 58 4.01 -7.82 23.41
C ILE A 58 3.62 -6.92 22.25
N LEU A 59 3.13 -5.71 22.54
CA LEU A 59 2.73 -4.76 21.52
C LEU A 59 3.91 -4.35 20.64
N TRP A 60 5.05 -4.01 21.26
CA TRP A 60 6.28 -3.67 20.53
C TRP A 60 6.74 -4.79 19.62
N HIS A 61 6.85 -6.00 20.15
CA HIS A 61 7.27 -7.15 19.36
C HIS A 61 6.32 -7.43 18.20
N SER A 62 5.01 -7.31 18.44
CA SER A 62 4.01 -7.54 17.39
C SER A 62 4.07 -6.49 16.28
N ILE A 63 4.27 -5.22 16.64
CA ILE A 63 4.45 -4.15 15.66
C ILE A 63 5.74 -4.36 14.85
N ASP A 64 6.84 -4.75 15.51
CA ASP A 64 8.10 -5.09 14.85
C ASP A 64 7.91 -6.15 13.77
N GLN A 65 7.29 -7.27 14.13
CA GLN A 65 7.04 -8.35 13.17
C GLN A 65 6.20 -7.87 11.99
N LEU A 66 5.14 -7.11 12.25
CA LEU A 66 4.27 -6.60 11.19
C LEU A 66 4.99 -5.55 10.33
N HIS A 67 5.85 -4.73 10.92
CA HIS A 67 6.62 -3.73 10.20
C HIS A 67 7.67 -4.35 9.26
N ILE A 68 8.47 -5.28 9.76
CA ILE A 68 9.45 -6.04 8.96
C ILE A 68 8.75 -6.77 7.80
N GLY A 69 7.55 -7.29 8.04
CA GLY A 69 6.71 -7.94 7.02
C GLY A 69 5.95 -6.99 6.11
N VAL A 70 6.13 -5.68 6.27
CA VAL A 70 5.38 -4.65 5.50
C VAL A 70 3.85 -4.77 5.67
N GLN A 71 3.40 -5.30 6.79
CA GLN A 71 1.97 -5.38 7.14
C GLN A 71 1.49 -4.11 7.84
N VAL A 72 2.38 -3.41 8.51
CA VAL A 72 2.16 -2.08 9.10
C VAL A 72 3.38 -1.22 8.84
N MET A 73 3.21 0.09 8.74
CA MET A 73 4.31 1.04 8.62
C MET A 73 4.25 2.01 9.79
N VAL A 74 5.37 2.15 10.48
CA VAL A 74 5.54 3.07 11.60
C VAL A 74 6.09 4.40 11.09
N THR A 75 5.68 5.51 11.67
CA THR A 75 6.23 6.83 11.35
C THR A 75 7.68 6.91 11.83
N PRO A 76 8.63 7.21 10.94
CA PRO A 76 10.04 7.35 11.32
C PRO A 76 10.26 8.39 12.43
N GLY A 77 11.14 8.06 13.38
CA GLY A 77 11.55 9.00 14.44
C GLY A 77 10.51 9.30 15.51
N THR A 78 9.37 8.63 15.50
CA THR A 78 8.34 8.76 16.54
C THR A 78 8.17 7.45 17.29
N GLU A 79 7.92 7.54 18.60
CA GLU A 79 7.58 6.36 19.38
C GLU A 79 6.19 5.87 18.97
N LEU A 80 6.14 4.74 18.24
CA LEU A 80 4.93 4.02 17.87
C LEU A 80 3.78 4.88 17.28
N SER A 81 4.08 5.79 16.42
CA SER A 81 3.03 6.35 15.57
C SER A 81 2.86 5.47 14.35
N LEU A 82 1.74 4.78 14.25
CA LEU A 82 1.40 4.00 13.07
C LEU A 82 1.08 4.95 11.91
N MET A 83 1.66 4.69 10.75
CA MET A 83 1.52 5.54 9.57
C MET A 83 0.58 4.92 8.54
N LYS A 84 0.78 3.64 8.24
CA LYS A 84 -0.02 2.89 7.28
C LYS A 84 -0.28 1.48 7.77
N MET A 85 -1.46 0.99 7.48
CA MET A 85 -1.86 -0.41 7.55
C MET A 85 -2.51 -0.75 6.20
N PRO A 86 -1.73 -1.23 5.24
CA PRO A 86 -2.25 -1.48 3.90
C PRO A 86 -3.56 -2.30 3.90
N PRO A 87 -4.60 -1.85 3.14
CA PRO A 87 -4.58 -0.76 2.16
C PRO A 87 -4.86 0.63 2.75
N PHE A 88 -5.05 0.76 4.06
CA PHE A 88 -5.40 2.00 4.73
C PHE A 88 -4.18 2.84 5.13
N SER A 89 -4.40 4.14 5.26
CA SER A 89 -3.44 5.10 5.79
C SER A 89 -4.02 5.84 6.99
N TYR A 90 -3.20 6.04 8.04
CA TYR A 90 -3.54 6.86 9.21
C TYR A 90 -3.53 8.35 8.88
N VAL A 91 -2.85 8.73 7.80
CA VAL A 91 -2.73 10.11 7.35
C VAL A 91 -3.30 10.26 5.95
N PRO A 92 -3.79 11.45 5.58
CA PRO A 92 -4.21 11.73 4.22
C PRO A 92 -3.12 11.43 3.19
N THR A 93 -3.51 10.82 2.09
CA THR A 93 -2.64 10.56 0.93
C THR A 93 -3.23 11.18 -0.31
N ARG A 94 -2.69 10.88 -1.49
CA ARG A 94 -3.31 11.24 -2.77
C ARG A 94 -4.53 10.39 -3.13
N HIS A 95 -4.88 9.39 -2.31
CA HIS A 95 -5.93 8.42 -2.63
C HIS A 95 -6.95 8.35 -1.50
N GLU A 96 -8.19 8.74 -1.81
CA GLU A 96 -9.34 8.61 -0.91
C GLU A 96 -10.34 7.61 -1.51
N GLY A 97 -10.76 6.62 -0.73
CA GLY A 97 -11.84 5.70 -1.08
C GLY A 97 -13.13 6.07 -0.36
N THR A 98 -14.25 6.10 -1.07
CA THR A 98 -15.58 6.31 -0.51
C THR A 98 -16.47 5.14 -0.90
N LEU A 99 -17.06 4.44 0.07
CA LEU A 99 -18.03 3.38 -0.16
C LEU A 99 -19.41 3.95 -0.54
N ASP A 100 -20.25 3.11 -1.15
CA ASP A 100 -21.63 3.44 -1.50
C ASP A 100 -22.51 3.80 -0.29
N ASP A 101 -22.12 3.41 0.94
CA ASP A 101 -22.78 3.81 2.18
C ASP A 101 -22.22 5.11 2.80
N GLY A 102 -21.29 5.78 2.14
CA GLY A 102 -20.73 7.07 2.52
C GLY A 102 -19.49 7.00 3.42
N ARG A 103 -19.07 5.82 3.87
CA ARG A 103 -17.82 5.67 4.64
C ARG A 103 -16.60 6.02 3.80
N LYS A 104 -15.63 6.71 4.41
CA LYS A 104 -14.44 7.22 3.74
C LYS A 104 -13.16 6.71 4.37
N TYR A 105 -12.16 6.46 3.52
CA TYR A 105 -10.87 5.93 3.93
C TYR A 105 -9.72 6.62 3.20
N ASN A 106 -8.68 6.99 3.94
CA ASN A 106 -7.39 7.29 3.32
C ASN A 106 -6.75 5.97 2.88
N LEU A 107 -6.37 5.87 1.62
CA LEU A 107 -5.74 4.69 1.04
C LEU A 107 -4.24 4.92 0.88
N GLY A 108 -3.43 3.86 0.91
CA GLY A 108 -1.99 3.98 0.99
C GLY A 108 -1.33 4.46 -0.30
N CYS A 109 -1.36 3.66 -1.36
CA CYS A 109 -0.77 3.98 -2.66
C CYS A 109 -1.72 3.64 -3.80
N GLY A 110 -1.33 3.93 -5.05
CA GLY A 110 -2.17 3.63 -6.22
C GLY A 110 -2.56 2.16 -6.35
N GLY A 111 -1.65 1.24 -6.04
CA GLY A 111 -1.96 -0.20 -6.02
C GLY A 111 -2.94 -0.58 -4.90
N GLU A 112 -2.73 -0.05 -3.70
CA GLU A 112 -3.63 -0.26 -2.56
C GLU A 112 -5.00 0.35 -2.80
N ALA A 113 -5.05 1.49 -3.48
CA ALA A 113 -6.29 2.15 -3.86
C ALA A 113 -7.15 1.29 -4.81
N ALA A 114 -6.52 0.56 -5.76
CA ALA A 114 -7.24 -0.38 -6.62
C ALA A 114 -7.68 -1.64 -5.86
N ALA A 115 -7.01 -2.03 -4.79
CA ALA A 115 -7.26 -3.28 -4.07
C ALA A 115 -8.23 -3.14 -2.89
N ALA A 116 -8.36 -1.95 -2.30
CA ALA A 116 -9.06 -1.71 -1.04
C ALA A 116 -10.54 -2.15 -1.03
N HIS A 117 -11.23 -2.05 -2.17
CA HIS A 117 -12.64 -2.47 -2.31
C HIS A 117 -12.86 -3.95 -1.97
N LYS A 118 -11.80 -4.77 -2.03
CA LYS A 118 -11.88 -6.20 -1.71
C LYS A 118 -12.15 -6.50 -0.23
N LEU A 119 -11.87 -5.55 0.66
CA LEU A 119 -12.25 -5.64 2.07
C LEU A 119 -13.76 -5.42 2.31
N PHE A 120 -14.49 -5.00 1.29
CA PHE A 120 -15.92 -4.67 1.38
C PHE A 120 -16.73 -5.39 0.30
N PRO A 121 -16.86 -6.74 0.39
CA PRO A 121 -17.55 -7.53 -0.63
C PRO A 121 -18.95 -7.01 -0.91
N GLY A 122 -19.32 -6.94 -2.20
CA GLY A 122 -20.62 -6.46 -2.65
C GLY A 122 -20.80 -4.93 -2.60
N LYS A 123 -19.87 -4.17 -2.00
CA LYS A 123 -19.90 -2.70 -1.94
C LYS A 123 -19.20 -2.08 -3.14
N GLU A 124 -19.74 -0.97 -3.65
CA GLU A 124 -19.04 -0.12 -4.60
C GLU A 124 -18.10 0.83 -3.84
N MET A 125 -16.84 0.95 -4.28
CA MET A 125 -15.90 1.93 -3.79
C MET A 125 -15.55 2.92 -4.90
N THR A 126 -15.85 4.19 -4.67
CA THR A 126 -15.36 5.29 -5.48
C THR A 126 -14.02 5.75 -4.94
N VAL A 127 -12.98 5.70 -5.75
CA VAL A 127 -11.64 6.18 -5.39
C VAL A 127 -11.38 7.49 -6.12
N LYS A 128 -10.96 8.50 -5.36
CA LYS A 128 -10.47 9.77 -5.86
C LYS A 128 -8.96 9.82 -5.66
N SER A 129 -8.22 9.86 -6.76
CA SER A 129 -6.75 9.92 -6.77
C SER A 129 -6.30 11.26 -7.35
N LEU A 130 -5.33 11.92 -6.73
CA LEU A 130 -4.79 13.19 -7.24
C LEU A 130 -3.59 12.91 -8.15
N CYS A 131 -3.64 13.42 -9.38
CA CYS A 131 -2.53 13.34 -10.32
C CYS A 131 -1.32 14.11 -9.78
N PRO A 132 -0.12 13.51 -9.62
CA PRO A 132 1.05 14.22 -9.10
C PRO A 132 1.51 15.40 -9.96
N CYS A 133 1.21 15.38 -11.26
CA CYS A 133 1.62 16.41 -12.20
C CYS A 133 0.78 17.69 -12.10
N CYS A 134 -0.55 17.56 -12.06
CA CYS A 134 -1.46 18.71 -12.13
C CYS A 134 -2.40 18.85 -10.91
N TRP A 135 -2.37 17.92 -9.96
CA TRP A 135 -3.24 17.86 -8.78
C TRP A 135 -4.74 17.72 -9.07
N GLU A 136 -5.12 17.55 -10.34
CA GLU A 136 -6.50 17.26 -10.67
C GLU A 136 -6.89 15.85 -10.26
N PRO A 137 -8.12 15.64 -9.81
CA PRO A 137 -8.60 14.32 -9.43
C PRO A 137 -8.77 13.40 -10.64
N ILE A 138 -8.53 12.13 -10.41
CA ILE A 138 -8.90 11.01 -11.26
C ILE A 138 -9.84 10.16 -10.43
N THR A 139 -11.11 10.07 -10.85
CA THR A 139 -12.14 9.33 -10.13
C THR A 139 -12.39 8.00 -10.81
N HIS A 140 -12.27 6.92 -10.07
CA HIS A 140 -12.52 5.58 -10.57
C HIS A 140 -13.31 4.74 -9.57
N LYS A 141 -14.15 3.83 -10.07
CA LYS A 141 -15.05 3.03 -9.27
C LYS A 141 -14.75 1.56 -9.40
N TRP A 142 -14.74 0.88 -8.27
CA TRP A 142 -14.43 -0.54 -8.16
C TRP A 142 -15.51 -1.29 -7.40
N LYS A 143 -15.78 -2.53 -7.83
CA LYS A 143 -16.63 -3.47 -7.11
C LYS A 143 -16.18 -4.89 -7.43
N ASP A 144 -16.02 -5.71 -6.41
CA ASP A 144 -15.74 -7.15 -6.52
C ASP A 144 -14.64 -7.53 -7.54
N GLY A 145 -13.60 -6.69 -7.63
CA GLY A 145 -12.47 -6.91 -8.54
C GLY A 145 -12.65 -6.32 -9.95
N GLN A 146 -13.71 -5.56 -10.19
CA GLN A 146 -13.99 -4.95 -11.47
C GLN A 146 -13.89 -3.43 -11.42
N LEU A 147 -13.23 -2.83 -12.41
CA LEU A 147 -13.30 -1.40 -12.67
C LEU A 147 -14.62 -1.10 -13.36
N LEU A 148 -15.52 -0.39 -12.69
CA LEU A 148 -16.84 -0.05 -13.21
C LEU A 148 -16.80 1.20 -14.09
N SER A 149 -16.01 2.20 -13.70
CA SER A 149 -15.86 3.46 -14.43
C SER A 149 -14.57 4.18 -14.05
N VAL A 150 -14.12 5.05 -14.94
CA VAL A 150 -13.06 6.03 -14.70
C VAL A 150 -13.38 7.29 -15.49
N ASP A 151 -13.18 8.47 -14.89
CA ASP A 151 -13.44 9.77 -15.52
C ASP A 151 -12.31 10.22 -16.47
N ALA A 152 -11.11 9.64 -16.33
CA ALA A 152 -9.96 9.83 -17.21
C ALA A 152 -9.64 8.50 -17.91
N PRO A 153 -10.18 8.22 -19.11
CA PRO A 153 -10.05 6.91 -19.77
C PRO A 153 -8.61 6.52 -20.11
N ASP A 154 -7.72 7.51 -20.30
CA ASP A 154 -6.31 7.30 -20.60
C ASP A 154 -5.44 7.26 -19.33
N ALA A 155 -6.06 7.24 -18.15
CA ALA A 155 -5.34 7.20 -16.88
C ALA A 155 -4.44 5.95 -16.77
N VAL A 156 -3.25 6.19 -16.25
CA VAL A 156 -2.25 5.16 -16.01
C VAL A 156 -1.82 5.16 -14.54
N ILE A 157 -1.47 3.98 -14.02
CA ILE A 157 -0.65 3.91 -12.82
C ILE A 157 0.82 4.02 -13.21
N HIS A 158 1.58 4.74 -12.42
CA HIS A 158 3.02 4.91 -12.59
C HIS A 158 3.74 4.47 -11.32
N ILE A 159 4.80 3.68 -11.49
CA ILE A 159 5.68 3.22 -10.43
C ILE A 159 7.03 3.92 -10.63
N GLY A 160 7.28 4.98 -9.87
CA GLY A 160 8.47 5.82 -10.00
C GLY A 160 9.69 5.31 -9.21
N ARG A 161 9.77 4.01 -8.94
CA ARG A 161 10.87 3.40 -8.20
C ARG A 161 11.16 1.99 -8.68
N LYS A 162 12.46 1.69 -8.90
CA LYS A 162 12.89 0.37 -9.37
C LYS A 162 12.56 -0.73 -8.35
N PRO A 163 12.12 -1.92 -8.78
CA PRO A 163 11.77 -3.02 -7.89
C PRO A 163 12.86 -3.39 -6.88
N ASN A 164 14.13 -3.38 -7.28
CA ASN A 164 15.27 -3.69 -6.40
C ASN A 164 15.47 -2.70 -5.25
N ASP A 165 14.82 -1.55 -5.31
CA ASP A 165 14.89 -0.51 -4.28
C ASP A 165 13.66 -0.47 -3.37
N TRP A 166 12.61 -1.26 -3.67
CA TRP A 166 11.36 -1.19 -2.92
C TRP A 166 11.53 -1.56 -1.45
N SER A 167 12.28 -2.64 -1.18
CA SER A 167 12.55 -3.11 0.18
C SER A 167 13.41 -2.17 1.02
N LYS A 168 14.13 -1.24 0.38
CA LYS A 168 14.99 -0.29 1.10
C LYS A 168 14.19 0.77 1.87
N ASN A 169 13.03 1.16 1.35
CA ASN A 169 12.12 2.11 1.99
C ASN A 169 10.71 2.00 1.39
N PHE A 170 9.83 1.25 2.04
CA PHE A 170 8.47 1.02 1.54
C PHE A 170 7.58 2.26 1.60
N VAL A 171 7.76 3.13 2.57
CA VAL A 171 6.99 4.39 2.63
C VAL A 171 7.30 5.20 1.37
N TYR A 172 8.58 5.39 1.07
CA TYR A 172 8.99 6.10 -0.14
C TYR A 172 8.54 5.38 -1.41
N THR A 173 8.55 4.03 -1.43
CA THR A 173 8.04 3.24 -2.56
C THR A 173 6.56 3.50 -2.78
N CYS A 174 5.73 3.40 -1.73
CA CYS A 174 4.30 3.67 -1.81
C CYS A 174 3.99 5.10 -2.28
N GLU A 175 4.74 6.11 -1.81
CA GLU A 175 4.56 7.50 -2.26
C GLU A 175 4.91 7.71 -3.74
N ASN A 176 5.60 6.77 -4.38
CA ASN A 176 5.96 6.80 -5.80
C ASN A 176 5.15 5.80 -6.65
N ILE A 177 4.01 5.31 -6.15
CA ILE A 177 3.03 4.51 -6.90
C ILE A 177 1.74 5.32 -6.98
N ASN A 178 1.54 6.03 -8.09
CA ASN A 178 0.47 7.01 -8.24
C ASN A 178 -0.27 6.87 -9.57
N TYR A 179 -1.50 7.41 -9.64
CA TYR A 179 -2.22 7.56 -10.89
C TYR A 179 -1.91 8.90 -11.54
N PHE A 180 -1.76 8.87 -12.85
CA PHE A 180 -1.67 10.05 -13.73
C PHE A 180 -2.82 10.04 -14.71
N LYS A 181 -3.26 11.23 -15.16
CA LYS A 181 -4.37 11.37 -16.10
C LYS A 181 -4.11 10.67 -17.44
N ASP A 182 -2.83 10.66 -17.85
CA ASP A 182 -2.35 10.07 -19.09
C ASP A 182 -0.81 10.01 -19.10
N LEU A 183 -0.24 9.50 -20.20
CA LEU A 183 1.22 9.41 -20.40
C LEU A 183 1.90 10.77 -20.60
N GLU A 184 1.18 11.81 -21.07
CA GLU A 184 1.75 13.15 -21.20
C GLU A 184 2.04 13.73 -19.81
N HIS A 185 1.11 13.57 -18.86
CA HIS A 185 1.32 13.98 -17.45
C HIS A 185 2.46 13.21 -16.80
N VAL A 186 2.65 11.93 -17.12
CA VAL A 186 3.82 11.15 -16.68
C VAL A 186 5.11 11.77 -17.26
N ALA A 187 5.16 12.05 -18.56
CA ALA A 187 6.34 12.59 -19.20
C ALA A 187 6.74 13.99 -18.64
N ILE A 188 5.75 14.85 -18.36
CA ILE A 188 5.98 16.15 -17.72
C ILE A 188 6.55 15.95 -16.30
N TRP A 189 5.98 15.03 -15.53
CA TRP A 189 6.44 14.71 -14.17
C TRP A 189 7.87 14.16 -14.16
N GLU A 190 8.17 13.19 -15.00
CA GLU A 190 9.49 12.57 -15.12
C GLU A 190 10.57 13.54 -15.61
N LYS A 191 10.20 14.54 -16.41
CA LYS A 191 11.11 15.62 -16.81
C LYS A 191 11.50 16.49 -15.62
N GLN A 192 10.58 16.74 -14.67
CA GLN A 192 10.86 17.47 -13.43
C GLN A 192 11.63 16.63 -12.41
N PHE A 193 11.37 15.33 -12.38
CA PHE A 193 11.94 14.38 -11.42
C PHE A 193 12.56 13.18 -12.15
N PRO A 194 13.71 13.36 -12.82
CA PRO A 194 14.31 12.29 -13.64
C PRO A 194 14.65 11.01 -12.87
N GLU A 195 14.91 11.13 -11.57
CA GLU A 195 15.15 9.99 -10.66
C GLU A 195 13.89 9.14 -10.42
N LYS A 196 12.72 9.65 -10.78
CA LYS A 196 11.41 8.97 -10.67
C LYS A 196 10.92 8.41 -11.98
N LYS A 197 11.79 8.31 -13.00
CA LYS A 197 11.43 7.59 -14.23
C LYS A 197 11.04 6.16 -13.90
N GLY A 198 9.89 5.73 -14.43
CA GLY A 198 9.25 4.53 -13.94
C GLY A 198 8.47 3.73 -14.96
N ALA A 199 7.82 2.69 -14.45
CA ALA A 199 6.95 1.82 -15.22
C ALA A 199 5.51 2.33 -15.20
N THR A 200 4.81 2.15 -16.31
CA THR A 200 3.41 2.56 -16.45
C THR A 200 2.50 1.39 -16.86
N MET A 201 1.24 1.46 -16.48
CA MET A 201 0.20 0.52 -16.89
C MET A 201 -1.15 1.25 -16.98
N PRO A 202 -2.00 0.96 -17.98
CA PRO A 202 -3.37 1.47 -18.01
C PRO A 202 -4.16 1.10 -16.76
N ILE A 203 -4.96 2.04 -16.23
CA ILE A 203 -5.75 1.84 -15.02
C ILE A 203 -6.64 0.60 -15.09
N ALA A 204 -7.18 0.28 -16.26
CA ALA A 204 -8.04 -0.88 -16.47
C ALA A 204 -7.37 -2.23 -16.16
N LYS A 205 -6.05 -2.29 -16.14
CA LYS A 205 -5.28 -3.52 -15.88
C LYS A 205 -4.71 -3.58 -14.46
N VAL A 206 -4.80 -2.50 -13.68
CA VAL A 206 -4.12 -2.38 -12.39
C VAL A 206 -4.57 -3.46 -11.41
N TYR A 207 -5.85 -3.81 -11.39
CA TYR A 207 -6.36 -4.81 -10.45
C TYR A 207 -5.73 -6.19 -10.67
N GLU A 208 -5.51 -6.61 -11.90
CA GLU A 208 -4.85 -7.89 -12.19
C GLU A 208 -3.42 -7.96 -11.63
N TRP A 209 -2.72 -6.83 -11.63
CA TRP A 209 -1.40 -6.74 -11.00
C TRP A 209 -1.45 -6.85 -9.49
N VAL A 210 -2.39 -6.13 -8.84
CA VAL A 210 -2.46 -6.09 -7.37
C VAL A 210 -3.23 -7.24 -6.75
N LYS A 211 -4.07 -7.94 -7.52
CA LYS A 211 -4.93 -9.02 -7.05
C LYS A 211 -4.19 -10.10 -6.24
N PRO A 212 -3.06 -10.69 -6.69
CA PRO A 212 -2.37 -11.70 -5.90
C PRO A 212 -1.88 -11.18 -4.53
N GLN A 213 -1.46 -9.92 -4.49
CA GLN A 213 -1.02 -9.27 -3.26
C GLN A 213 -2.21 -8.95 -2.35
N ALA A 214 -3.32 -8.48 -2.92
CA ALA A 214 -4.55 -8.19 -2.19
C ALA A 214 -5.13 -9.47 -1.58
N GLU A 215 -5.17 -10.57 -2.33
CA GLU A 215 -5.63 -11.86 -1.83
C GLU A 215 -4.75 -12.39 -0.70
N ALA A 216 -3.43 -12.25 -0.81
CA ALA A 216 -2.51 -12.68 0.23
C ALA A 216 -2.54 -11.80 1.49
N ARG A 217 -2.93 -10.53 1.40
CA ARG A 217 -2.79 -9.54 2.50
C ARG A 217 -4.11 -9.00 3.02
N TYR A 218 -5.15 -8.88 2.17
CA TYR A 218 -6.37 -8.17 2.53
C TYR A 218 -7.61 -9.05 2.46
N TRP A 219 -7.67 -9.97 1.50
CA TRP A 219 -8.86 -10.75 1.23
C TRP A 219 -9.30 -11.58 2.43
N ASP A 220 -8.34 -12.24 3.04
CA ASP A 220 -8.56 -13.05 4.24
C ASP A 220 -7.74 -12.47 5.42
N TYR A 221 -8.11 -11.25 5.83
CA TYR A 221 -7.46 -10.61 6.96
C TYR A 221 -7.73 -11.33 8.29
N ASP A 222 -8.75 -12.18 8.35
CA ASP A 222 -9.04 -13.04 9.49
C ASP A 222 -8.03 -14.16 9.64
N GLN A 223 -7.47 -14.60 8.52
CA GLN A 223 -6.44 -15.63 8.46
C GLN A 223 -5.21 -15.12 7.70
N PRO A 224 -4.47 -14.17 8.28
CA PRO A 224 -3.30 -13.63 7.62
C PRO A 224 -2.32 -14.74 7.30
N PRO A 225 -1.54 -14.64 6.22
CA PRO A 225 -0.52 -15.62 5.90
C PRO A 225 0.38 -15.85 7.11
N ASP A 226 0.63 -17.09 7.43
CA ASP A 226 1.50 -17.46 8.55
C ASP A 226 2.93 -17.02 8.30
N VAL A 227 3.30 -17.00 7.03
CA VAL A 227 4.63 -16.63 6.59
C VAL A 227 4.58 -15.26 5.91
N VAL A 228 5.35 -14.32 6.41
CA VAL A 228 5.52 -13.00 5.81
C VAL A 228 6.96 -12.88 5.32
N SER A 229 7.15 -12.57 4.05
CA SER A 229 8.47 -12.27 3.51
C SER A 229 8.41 -11.13 2.53
N SER A 230 9.52 -10.42 2.39
CA SER A 230 9.68 -9.40 1.36
C SER A 230 9.52 -9.98 -0.04
N LYS A 231 9.89 -11.24 -0.24
CA LYS A 231 9.75 -11.93 -1.54
C LYS A 231 8.30 -12.16 -1.93
N SER A 232 7.42 -12.48 -0.97
CA SER A 232 5.99 -12.64 -1.24
C SER A 232 5.29 -11.31 -1.54
N LEU A 233 5.83 -10.21 -1.03
CA LEU A 233 5.31 -8.86 -1.23
C LEU A 233 5.90 -8.19 -2.47
N VAL A 234 7.10 -8.56 -2.83
CA VAL A 234 7.91 -8.01 -3.92
C VAL A 234 8.19 -9.10 -4.95
N SER A 235 7.22 -9.96 -5.24
CA SER A 235 7.34 -10.89 -6.39
C SER A 235 7.43 -10.17 -7.74
N THR A 236 7.44 -8.85 -7.71
CA THR A 236 7.60 -7.96 -8.84
C THR A 236 9.06 -7.55 -8.99
N ASN A 237 9.86 -8.47 -9.51
CA ASN A 237 11.07 -8.08 -10.22
C ASN A 237 10.66 -7.47 -11.58
N LEU A 238 11.60 -6.92 -12.33
CA LEU A 238 11.33 -6.30 -13.63
C LEU A 238 10.54 -7.22 -14.58
N GLN A 239 10.85 -8.51 -14.61
CA GLN A 239 10.14 -9.49 -15.43
C GLN A 239 8.70 -9.71 -14.95
N GLY A 240 8.47 -9.70 -13.65
CA GLY A 240 7.13 -9.80 -13.06
C GLY A 240 6.26 -8.61 -13.46
N LEU A 241 6.81 -7.40 -13.45
CA LEU A 241 6.10 -6.20 -13.91
C LEU A 241 5.77 -6.27 -15.41
N LYS A 242 6.74 -6.69 -16.25
CA LYS A 242 6.48 -6.93 -17.68
C LYS A 242 5.36 -7.95 -17.90
N LYS A 243 5.41 -9.08 -17.19
CA LYS A 243 4.38 -10.13 -17.27
C LYS A 243 3.01 -9.62 -16.81
N ALA A 244 2.96 -8.74 -15.84
CA ALA A 244 1.73 -8.08 -15.40
C ALA A 244 1.21 -7.04 -16.40
N GLY A 245 2.00 -6.66 -17.41
CA GLY A 245 1.62 -5.74 -18.47
C GLY A 245 2.10 -4.30 -18.27
N PHE A 246 3.08 -4.07 -17.38
CA PHE A 246 3.74 -2.77 -17.29
C PHE A 246 4.67 -2.52 -18.47
N ASP A 247 4.63 -1.30 -18.98
CA ASP A 247 5.73 -0.75 -19.75
C ASP A 247 6.87 -0.37 -18.78
N VAL A 248 7.99 -1.08 -18.90
CA VAL A 248 9.18 -0.91 -18.06
C VAL A 248 10.37 -0.35 -18.85
N SER A 249 10.13 0.17 -20.05
CA SER A 249 11.16 0.68 -20.96
C SER A 249 12.07 1.72 -20.31
N ALA A 250 11.53 2.52 -19.38
CA ALA A 250 12.30 3.49 -18.61
C ALA A 250 13.44 2.88 -17.78
N TRP A 251 13.42 1.56 -17.56
CA TRP A 251 14.43 0.84 -16.77
C TRP A 251 15.26 -0.15 -17.61
N GLU A 252 14.96 -0.33 -18.89
CA GLU A 252 15.73 -1.19 -19.77
C GLU A 252 17.17 -0.66 -19.93
N GLY A 253 18.14 -1.54 -19.78
CA GLY A 253 19.57 -1.18 -19.82
C GLY A 253 20.15 -0.63 -18.51
N LEU A 254 19.35 -0.58 -17.42
CA LEU A 254 19.80 -0.16 -16.09
C LEU A 254 20.02 -1.36 -15.12
N TYR A 255 19.93 -2.59 -15.62
CA TYR A 255 20.13 -3.87 -14.90
C TYR A 255 21.20 -4.69 -15.55
#